data_39bb110a138ca4363cb4888646f3ca75
#
_entry.id   39bb110a138ca4363cb4888646f3ca75
#
_cell.length_a   1.000
_cell.length_b   1.000
_cell.length_c   1.000
_cell.angle_alpha   90.00
_cell.angle_beta   90.00
_cell.angle_gamma   90.00
#
_symmetry.space_group_name_H-M   'P 1'
#
loop_
_entity.id
_entity.type
_entity.pdbx_description
1 polymer ?
#
loop_
_entity_poly.entity_id
_entity_poly.type
_entity_poly.pdbx_seq_one_letter_code
_entity_poly.pdbx_strand_id
1 'polypeptide(L)'
;LPQDKQQVPVVEMSWLLPEQDLPEARLLARGYSLRLDLVPVAPNKLAGDFHLVLPARFNTSLSGKLELYTDRLRYRNGQLDARYDSRETLAKVIEDYLQRRFSTSKVELGPLPVISFPTKQLDISVSSVVKGVSRQLPLKLEKDEQAGWRISSDRYPPLPPSELRPEPAQ
;
A
#
# COMPACT_ATOMS: atom_id res chain seq x y z
N LEU A 1 -10.62 15.04 30.23
CA LEU A 1 -10.31 14.63 28.87
C LEU A 1 -9.24 13.56 28.96
N PRO A 2 -9.42 12.35 28.40
CA PRO A 2 -8.35 11.38 28.35
C PRO A 2 -7.21 11.98 27.53
N GLN A 3 -6.02 12.05 28.13
CA GLN A 3 -4.82 12.38 27.39
C GLN A 3 -4.54 11.19 26.47
N ASP A 4 -4.87 11.33 25.19
CA ASP A 4 -4.35 10.45 24.18
C ASP A 4 -2.82 10.44 24.30
N LYS A 5 -2.28 9.28 24.61
CA LYS A 5 -0.85 9.06 24.51
C LYS A 5 -0.50 9.08 23.03
N GLN A 6 -0.36 10.27 22.46
CA GLN A 6 0.10 10.46 21.09
C GLN A 6 1.47 9.79 21.01
N GLN A 7 1.55 8.74 20.23
CA GLN A 7 2.83 8.16 19.85
C GLN A 7 3.57 9.19 19.01
N VAL A 8 4.56 9.82 19.61
CA VAL A 8 5.40 10.78 18.91
C VAL A 8 6.31 9.97 17.96
N PRO A 9 6.45 10.38 16.69
CA PRO A 9 7.34 9.71 15.76
C PRO A 9 8.77 9.62 16.30
N VAL A 10 9.47 8.54 16.01
CA VAL A 10 10.89 8.42 16.30
C VAL A 10 11.66 8.98 15.11
N VAL A 11 12.59 9.90 15.35
CA VAL A 11 13.49 10.43 14.32
C VAL A 11 14.76 9.59 14.30
N GLU A 12 15.04 8.95 13.19
CA GLU A 12 16.30 8.27 12.92
C GLU A 12 17.22 9.18 12.13
N MET A 13 18.43 9.37 12.63
CA MET A 13 19.49 10.10 11.95
C MET A 13 20.58 9.11 11.58
N SER A 14 21.00 9.11 10.33
CA SER A 14 22.11 8.29 9.84
C SER A 14 23.09 9.16 9.08
N TRP A 15 24.39 8.99 9.34
CA TRP A 15 25.45 9.68 8.64
C TRP A 15 26.66 8.79 8.43
N LEU A 16 27.39 8.99 7.35
CA LEU A 16 28.62 8.31 7.04
C LEU A 16 29.80 9.27 7.21
N LEU A 17 30.77 8.91 8.05
CA LEU A 17 32.01 9.65 8.15
C LEU A 17 32.96 9.21 7.02
N PRO A 18 33.83 10.13 6.52
CA PRO A 18 34.69 9.84 5.36
C PRO A 18 35.65 8.63 5.54
N GLU A 19 35.91 8.25 6.78
CA GLU A 19 36.84 7.17 7.13
C GLU A 19 36.14 5.91 7.61
N GLN A 20 34.82 5.81 7.45
CA GLN A 20 34.01 4.68 7.91
C GLN A 20 33.28 4.00 6.75
N ASP A 21 33.29 2.67 6.76
CA ASP A 21 32.56 1.85 5.79
C ASP A 21 31.07 1.67 6.14
N LEU A 22 30.72 1.91 7.41
CA LEU A 22 29.35 1.75 7.91
C LEU A 22 28.81 3.08 8.47
N PRO A 23 27.55 3.42 8.20
CA PRO A 23 26.94 4.62 8.74
C PRO A 23 26.73 4.49 10.26
N GLU A 24 26.96 5.58 10.97
CA GLU A 24 26.46 5.74 12.33
C GLU A 24 24.97 6.10 12.27
N ALA A 25 24.19 5.56 13.20
CA ALA A 25 22.77 5.88 13.33
C ALA A 25 22.43 6.26 14.77
N ARG A 26 21.50 7.21 14.93
CA ARG A 26 20.92 7.59 16.23
C ARG A 26 19.41 7.72 16.13
N LEU A 27 18.73 7.14 17.11
CA LEU A 27 17.30 7.25 17.26
C LEU A 27 16.99 8.32 18.32
N LEU A 28 16.13 9.26 17.95
CA LEU A 28 15.63 10.32 18.80
C LEU A 28 14.14 10.09 19.08
N ALA A 29 13.82 9.57 20.25
CA ALA A 29 12.43 9.38 20.67
C ALA A 29 11.83 10.68 21.27
N ARG A 30 12.67 11.67 21.62
CA ARG A 30 12.27 12.94 22.26
C ARG A 30 13.35 14.02 22.11
N GLY A 31 13.02 15.25 22.47
CA GLY A 31 13.94 16.37 22.49
C GLY A 31 14.09 17.08 21.14
N TYR A 32 13.28 16.73 20.15
CA TYR A 32 13.12 17.42 18.88
C TYR A 32 11.75 18.13 18.80
N SER A 33 11.60 19.04 17.88
CA SER A 33 10.30 19.64 17.50
C SER A 33 9.99 19.30 16.05
N LEU A 34 8.80 18.75 15.82
CA LEU A 34 8.33 18.41 14.47
C LEU A 34 6.97 19.06 14.24
N ARG A 35 6.89 19.86 13.19
CA ARG A 35 5.64 20.42 12.67
C ARG A 35 5.35 19.80 11.31
N LEU A 36 4.11 19.33 11.13
CA LEU A 36 3.61 18.75 9.89
C LEU A 36 2.33 19.46 9.51
N ASP A 37 2.32 20.13 8.36
CA ASP A 37 1.16 20.78 7.78
C ASP A 37 0.75 19.99 6.53
N LEU A 38 0.00 18.89 6.72
CA LEU A 38 -0.34 17.93 5.69
C LEU A 38 -1.81 18.02 5.31
N VAL A 39 -2.09 17.90 4.02
CA VAL A 39 -3.46 17.87 3.46
C VAL A 39 -3.64 16.62 2.59
N PRO A 40 -4.86 16.07 2.53
CA PRO A 40 -5.17 14.97 1.59
C PRO A 40 -5.05 15.45 0.14
N VAL A 41 -4.26 14.73 -0.67
CA VAL A 41 -4.10 14.99 -2.12
C VAL A 41 -4.56 13.82 -2.99
N ALA A 42 -4.75 12.65 -2.38
CA ALA A 42 -5.32 11.46 -2.99
C ALA A 42 -5.94 10.57 -1.89
N PRO A 43 -6.74 9.54 -2.23
CA PRO A 43 -7.46 8.72 -1.24
C PRO A 43 -6.59 8.14 -0.12
N ASN A 44 -5.33 7.84 -0.40
CA ASN A 44 -4.40 7.26 0.58
C ASN A 44 -3.10 8.07 0.72
N LYS A 45 -3.10 9.35 0.29
CA LYS A 45 -1.90 10.16 0.23
C LYS A 45 -2.14 11.53 0.87
N LEU A 46 -1.26 11.90 1.77
CA LEU A 46 -1.14 13.23 2.35
C LEU A 46 0.11 13.90 1.78
N ALA A 47 0.04 15.19 1.50
CA ALA A 47 1.20 15.97 1.11
C ALA A 47 1.18 17.34 1.79
N GLY A 48 2.33 17.94 1.97
CA GLY A 48 2.46 19.26 2.58
C GLY A 48 3.87 19.56 3.04
N ASP A 49 3.96 20.46 3.98
CA ASP A 49 5.22 20.97 4.49
C ASP A 49 5.57 20.34 5.84
N PHE A 50 6.86 20.16 6.07
CA PHE A 50 7.40 19.78 7.37
C PHE A 50 8.48 20.73 7.84
N HIS A 51 8.58 20.86 9.15
CA HIS A 51 9.67 21.57 9.81
C HIS A 51 10.11 20.75 11.03
N LEU A 52 11.36 20.30 11.01
CA LEU A 52 12.00 19.53 12.06
C LEU A 52 13.14 20.32 12.66
N VAL A 53 13.13 20.50 13.99
CA VAL A 53 14.24 21.08 14.74
C VAL A 53 14.81 20.01 15.64
N LEU A 54 16.06 19.66 15.44
CA LEU A 54 16.77 18.68 16.25
C LEU A 54 17.22 19.29 17.60
N PRO A 55 17.54 18.44 18.60
CA PRO A 55 18.08 18.91 19.89
C PRO A 55 19.27 19.85 19.68
N ALA A 56 19.44 20.84 20.57
CA ALA A 56 20.45 21.90 20.46
C ALA A 56 21.88 21.39 20.21
N ARG A 57 22.23 20.22 20.72
CA ARG A 57 23.53 19.57 20.49
C ARG A 57 23.85 19.29 19.02
N PHE A 58 22.84 19.17 18.15
CA PHE A 58 23.01 18.95 16.72
C PHE A 58 22.99 20.24 15.92
N ASN A 59 22.49 21.35 16.49
CA ASN A 59 22.37 22.67 15.86
C ASN A 59 21.82 22.59 14.42
N THR A 60 20.78 21.78 14.21
CA THR A 60 20.27 21.46 12.89
C THR A 60 18.75 21.62 12.85
N SER A 61 18.26 22.25 11.80
CA SER A 61 16.86 22.26 11.42
C SER A 61 16.69 21.87 9.96
N LEU A 62 15.58 21.18 9.66
CA LEU A 62 15.23 20.71 8.34
C LEU A 62 13.82 21.18 8.01
N SER A 63 13.63 21.68 6.81
CA SER A 63 12.30 22.05 6.31
C SER A 63 12.17 21.60 4.86
N GLY A 64 10.99 21.23 4.46
CA GLY A 64 10.76 20.79 3.09
C GLY A 64 9.34 20.30 2.86
N LYS A 65 9.14 19.69 1.69
CA LYS A 65 7.87 19.05 1.33
C LYS A 65 7.95 17.57 1.62
N LEU A 66 6.82 17.02 2.08
CA LEU A 66 6.69 15.61 2.45
C LEU A 66 5.44 15.04 1.80
N GLU A 67 5.55 13.83 1.31
CA GLU A 67 4.44 13.00 0.89
C GLU A 67 4.37 11.76 1.77
N LEU A 68 3.21 11.52 2.38
CA LEU A 68 2.93 10.35 3.22
C LEU A 68 1.82 9.52 2.61
N TYR A 69 2.00 8.23 2.64
CA TYR A 69 0.94 7.28 2.28
C TYR A 69 0.33 6.72 3.57
N THR A 70 -1.00 6.78 3.67
CA THR A 70 -1.74 6.31 4.85
C THR A 70 -1.94 4.80 4.86
N ASP A 71 -1.71 4.17 3.71
CA ASP A 71 -1.63 2.71 3.53
C ASP A 71 -0.42 2.35 2.65
N ARG A 72 -0.32 1.08 2.27
CA ARG A 72 0.76 0.60 1.38
C ARG A 72 0.41 0.64 -0.10
N LEU A 73 -0.70 1.25 -0.48
CA LEU A 73 -1.02 1.51 -1.88
C LEU A 73 -0.22 2.70 -2.40
N ARG A 74 0.10 2.66 -3.69
CA ARG A 74 0.76 3.75 -4.40
C ARG A 74 -0.04 4.10 -5.64
N TYR A 75 -0.17 5.39 -5.92
CA TYR A 75 -0.91 5.87 -7.07
C TYR A 75 0.00 6.73 -7.96
N ARG A 76 -0.13 6.55 -9.27
CA ARG A 76 0.53 7.36 -10.28
C ARG A 76 -0.53 7.89 -11.23
N ASN A 77 -0.60 9.18 -11.44
CA ASN A 77 -1.60 9.84 -12.29
C ASN A 77 -3.04 9.41 -11.96
N GLY A 78 -3.36 9.27 -10.67
CA GLY A 78 -4.69 8.85 -10.21
C GLY A 78 -5.02 7.36 -10.36
N GLN A 79 -4.10 6.55 -10.91
CA GLN A 79 -4.26 5.10 -11.05
C GLN A 79 -3.35 4.35 -10.08
N LEU A 80 -3.76 3.16 -9.66
CA LEU A 80 -2.95 2.28 -8.83
C LEU A 80 -1.62 1.98 -9.53
N ASP A 81 -0.49 2.20 -8.84
CA ASP A 81 0.81 1.74 -9.30
C ASP A 81 1.00 0.26 -8.90
N ALA A 82 0.54 -0.62 -9.77
CA ALA A 82 0.60 -2.07 -9.58
C ALA A 82 2.03 -2.64 -9.54
N ARG A 83 3.07 -1.82 -9.78
CA ARG A 83 4.47 -2.26 -9.67
C ARG A 83 4.98 -2.32 -8.24
N TYR A 84 4.27 -1.67 -7.31
CA TYR A 84 4.67 -1.66 -5.91
C TYR A 84 4.40 -3.01 -5.24
N ASP A 85 5.44 -3.58 -4.61
CA ASP A 85 5.37 -4.87 -3.93
C ASP A 85 4.76 -4.72 -2.52
N SER A 86 3.46 -4.94 -2.42
CA SER A 86 2.75 -5.02 -1.14
C SER A 86 1.54 -5.95 -1.26
N ARG A 87 1.10 -6.49 -0.13
CA ARG A 87 -0.12 -7.32 -0.06
C ARG A 87 -1.35 -6.51 -0.45
N GLU A 88 -1.38 -5.24 -0.08
CA GLU A 88 -2.46 -4.31 -0.38
C GLU A 88 -2.55 -4.05 -1.90
N THR A 89 -1.40 -3.91 -2.59
CA THR A 89 -1.36 -3.79 -4.06
C THR A 89 -1.93 -5.06 -4.71
N LEU A 90 -1.51 -6.24 -4.26
CA LEU A 90 -2.03 -7.50 -4.80
C LEU A 90 -3.52 -7.67 -4.51
N ALA A 91 -3.98 -7.34 -3.30
CA ALA A 91 -5.40 -7.38 -2.95
C ALA A 91 -6.22 -6.49 -3.90
N LYS A 92 -5.75 -5.27 -4.17
CA LYS A 92 -6.43 -4.35 -5.07
C LYS A 92 -6.44 -4.82 -6.52
N VAL A 93 -5.32 -5.38 -7.01
CA VAL A 93 -5.23 -5.99 -8.35
C VAL A 93 -6.23 -7.15 -8.50
N ILE A 94 -6.34 -8.01 -7.47
CA ILE A 94 -7.28 -9.13 -7.46
C ILE A 94 -8.72 -8.61 -7.39
N GLU A 95 -9.03 -7.68 -6.52
CA GLU A 95 -10.34 -7.06 -6.40
C GLU A 95 -10.80 -6.48 -7.73
N ASP A 96 -9.97 -5.63 -8.37
CA ASP A 96 -10.27 -4.99 -9.64
C ASP A 96 -10.45 -6.01 -10.79
N TYR A 97 -9.69 -7.11 -10.73
CA TYR A 97 -9.87 -8.23 -11.66
C TYR A 97 -11.22 -8.92 -11.47
N LEU A 98 -11.59 -9.25 -10.23
CA LEU A 98 -12.85 -9.94 -9.92
C LEU A 98 -14.05 -9.05 -10.20
N GLN A 99 -13.98 -7.75 -9.90
CA GLN A 99 -15.03 -6.79 -10.24
C GLN A 99 -15.31 -6.78 -11.75
N ARG A 100 -14.27 -6.77 -12.58
CA ARG A 100 -14.40 -6.81 -14.03
C ARG A 100 -14.93 -8.16 -14.52
N ARG A 101 -14.37 -9.26 -14.00
CA ARG A 101 -14.74 -10.62 -14.39
C ARG A 101 -16.20 -10.93 -14.09
N PHE A 102 -16.70 -10.51 -12.93
CA PHE A 102 -18.05 -10.80 -12.48
C PHE A 102 -19.04 -9.64 -12.75
N SER A 103 -18.57 -8.56 -13.38
CA SER A 103 -19.37 -7.36 -13.67
C SER A 103 -20.13 -6.86 -12.45
N THR A 104 -19.41 -6.68 -11.33
CA THR A 104 -19.97 -6.24 -10.05
C THR A 104 -18.96 -5.42 -9.25
N SER A 105 -19.44 -4.42 -8.50
CA SER A 105 -18.63 -3.72 -7.50
C SER A 105 -18.62 -4.41 -6.13
N LYS A 106 -19.49 -5.41 -5.91
CA LYS A 106 -19.63 -6.12 -4.63
C LYS A 106 -18.69 -7.32 -4.59
N VAL A 107 -17.43 -7.04 -4.28
CA VAL A 107 -16.39 -8.05 -4.07
C VAL A 107 -15.78 -7.84 -2.72
N GLU A 108 -15.77 -8.87 -1.89
CA GLU A 108 -15.05 -8.89 -0.61
C GLU A 108 -13.96 -9.95 -0.69
N LEU A 109 -12.72 -9.57 -0.43
CA LEU A 109 -11.59 -10.49 -0.37
C LEU A 109 -11.33 -10.92 1.06
N GLY A 110 -11.11 -12.21 1.24
CA GLY A 110 -10.51 -12.72 2.47
C GLY A 110 -9.02 -12.34 2.56
N PRO A 111 -8.40 -12.65 3.70
CA PRO A 111 -7.00 -12.35 3.91
C PRO A 111 -6.11 -13.08 2.91
N LEU A 112 -5.20 -12.36 2.27
CA LEU A 112 -4.17 -12.96 1.44
C LEU A 112 -3.14 -13.73 2.30
N PRO A 113 -2.55 -14.80 1.76
CA PRO A 113 -1.48 -15.51 2.44
C PRO A 113 -0.27 -14.61 2.69
N VAL A 114 0.67 -15.09 3.50
CA VAL A 114 1.97 -14.42 3.65
C VAL A 114 2.74 -14.55 2.34
N ILE A 115 3.20 -13.42 1.81
CA ILE A 115 3.92 -13.33 0.54
C ILE A 115 5.28 -12.73 0.82
N SER A 116 6.32 -13.41 0.35
CA SER A 116 7.70 -12.92 0.41
C SER A 116 8.04 -12.17 -0.88
N PHE A 117 8.48 -10.93 -0.75
CA PHE A 117 8.98 -10.12 -1.85
C PHE A 117 10.51 -10.00 -1.77
N PRO A 118 11.21 -9.82 -2.92
CA PRO A 118 10.67 -9.69 -4.26
C PRO A 118 10.33 -11.04 -4.91
N THR A 119 9.26 -11.07 -5.69
CA THR A 119 8.92 -12.20 -6.56
C THR A 119 8.28 -11.68 -7.85
N LYS A 120 8.39 -12.46 -8.94
CA LYS A 120 7.77 -12.10 -10.22
C LYS A 120 6.54 -12.95 -10.56
N GLN A 121 6.31 -14.03 -9.81
CA GLN A 121 5.17 -14.93 -10.03
C GLN A 121 4.62 -15.40 -8.68
N LEU A 122 3.31 -15.53 -8.60
CA LEU A 122 2.59 -16.01 -7.43
C LEU A 122 1.46 -16.94 -7.86
N ASP A 123 1.43 -18.13 -7.28
CA ASP A 123 0.28 -19.03 -7.33
C ASP A 123 -0.38 -19.01 -5.95
N ILE A 124 -1.56 -18.42 -5.84
CA ILE A 124 -2.27 -18.28 -4.57
C ILE A 124 -3.73 -18.72 -4.69
N SER A 125 -4.28 -19.13 -3.57
CA SER A 125 -5.71 -19.39 -3.44
C SER A 125 -6.33 -18.32 -2.56
N VAL A 126 -7.35 -17.65 -3.08
CA VAL A 126 -7.99 -16.50 -2.42
C VAL A 126 -9.45 -16.82 -2.14
N SER A 127 -9.85 -16.68 -0.88
CA SER A 127 -11.28 -16.68 -0.54
C SER A 127 -11.89 -15.32 -0.89
N SER A 128 -13.06 -15.35 -1.51
CA SER A 128 -13.78 -14.13 -1.85
C SER A 128 -15.28 -14.33 -1.75
N VAL A 129 -16.01 -13.24 -1.47
CA VAL A 129 -17.46 -13.20 -1.62
C VAL A 129 -17.76 -12.30 -2.80
N VAL A 130 -18.38 -12.88 -3.82
CA VAL A 130 -18.74 -12.18 -5.06
C VAL A 130 -20.25 -12.32 -5.27
N LYS A 131 -20.96 -11.20 -5.33
CA LYS A 131 -22.43 -11.19 -5.40
C LYS A 131 -23.10 -12.02 -4.29
N GLY A 132 -22.53 -11.97 -3.08
CA GLY A 132 -23.03 -12.74 -1.92
C GLY A 132 -22.69 -14.24 -1.94
N VAL A 133 -21.97 -14.73 -2.94
CA VAL A 133 -21.55 -16.14 -3.04
C VAL A 133 -20.09 -16.27 -2.63
N SER A 134 -19.83 -17.10 -1.62
CA SER A 134 -18.46 -17.44 -1.19
C SER A 134 -17.78 -18.32 -2.22
N ARG A 135 -16.54 -17.98 -2.58
CA ARG A 135 -15.75 -18.66 -3.60
C ARG A 135 -14.30 -18.81 -3.14
N GLN A 136 -13.69 -19.93 -3.49
CA GLN A 136 -12.26 -20.15 -3.36
C GLN A 136 -11.64 -20.12 -4.76
N LEU A 137 -10.79 -19.12 -5.01
CA LEU A 137 -10.26 -18.87 -6.35
C LEU A 137 -8.76 -19.12 -6.39
N PRO A 138 -8.31 -20.17 -7.12
CA PRO A 138 -6.89 -20.33 -7.43
C PRO A 138 -6.51 -19.35 -8.55
N LEU A 139 -5.60 -18.43 -8.23
CA LEU A 139 -5.15 -17.38 -9.13
C LEU A 139 -3.66 -17.46 -9.35
N LYS A 140 -3.23 -17.19 -10.57
CA LYS A 140 -1.83 -16.97 -10.90
C LYS A 140 -1.61 -15.51 -11.23
N LEU A 141 -0.70 -14.87 -10.49
CA LEU A 141 -0.29 -13.50 -10.72
C LEU A 141 1.13 -13.47 -11.29
N GLU A 142 1.34 -12.54 -12.20
CA GLU A 142 2.64 -12.24 -12.78
C GLU A 142 2.93 -10.74 -12.67
N LYS A 143 4.20 -10.41 -12.46
CA LYS A 143 4.66 -9.05 -12.42
C LYS A 143 5.39 -8.69 -13.70
N ASP A 144 4.80 -7.78 -14.46
CA ASP A 144 5.44 -7.12 -15.59
C ASP A 144 6.25 -5.91 -15.12
N GLU A 145 7.39 -5.64 -15.73
CA GLU A 145 8.27 -4.54 -15.32
C GLU A 145 7.66 -3.16 -15.58
N GLN A 146 6.82 -3.02 -16.60
CA GLN A 146 6.18 -1.77 -16.96
C GLN A 146 4.78 -1.64 -16.36
N ALA A 147 3.96 -2.68 -16.49
CA ALA A 147 2.56 -2.68 -16.07
C ALA A 147 2.36 -3.07 -14.59
N GLY A 148 3.32 -3.78 -13.98
CA GLY A 148 3.22 -4.27 -12.61
C GLY A 148 2.46 -5.59 -12.50
N TRP A 149 1.87 -5.82 -11.33
CA TRP A 149 1.13 -7.05 -11.03
C TRP A 149 -0.15 -7.16 -11.84
N ARG A 150 -0.39 -8.35 -12.37
CA ARG A 150 -1.61 -8.70 -13.11
C ARG A 150 -1.99 -10.16 -12.88
N ILE A 151 -3.25 -10.50 -13.05
CA ILE A 151 -3.69 -11.90 -13.11
C ILE A 151 -3.33 -12.43 -14.50
N SER A 152 -2.47 -13.46 -14.55
CA SER A 152 -2.09 -14.14 -15.80
C SER A 152 -3.05 -15.28 -16.12
N SER A 153 -3.53 -16.02 -15.11
CA SER A 153 -4.58 -17.02 -15.28
C SER A 153 -5.32 -17.26 -13.98
N ASP A 154 -6.57 -17.62 -14.06
CA ASP A 154 -7.32 -18.25 -13.00
C ASP A 154 -7.76 -19.66 -13.44
N ARG A 155 -7.82 -20.59 -12.50
CA ARG A 155 -8.31 -21.94 -12.74
C ARG A 155 -9.81 -22.07 -12.43
N TYR A 156 -10.46 -20.95 -12.22
CA TYR A 156 -11.87 -20.92 -11.93
C TYR A 156 -12.66 -21.30 -13.19
N PRO A 157 -13.62 -22.23 -13.11
CA PRO A 157 -14.41 -22.63 -14.27
C PRO A 157 -15.18 -21.43 -14.86
N PRO A 158 -15.49 -21.45 -16.16
CA PRO A 158 -16.28 -20.40 -16.79
C PRO A 158 -17.57 -20.15 -16.01
N LEU A 159 -17.93 -18.88 -15.88
CA LEU A 159 -19.18 -18.52 -15.23
C LEU A 159 -20.36 -18.99 -16.04
N PRO A 160 -21.43 -19.49 -15.42
CA PRO A 160 -22.67 -19.75 -16.11
C PRO A 160 -23.21 -18.43 -16.69
N PRO A 161 -23.90 -18.46 -17.83
CA PRO A 161 -24.40 -17.26 -18.51
C PRO A 161 -25.24 -16.33 -17.62
N SER A 162 -25.92 -16.87 -16.62
CA SER A 162 -26.71 -16.10 -15.65
C SER A 162 -25.88 -15.20 -14.75
N GLU A 163 -24.62 -15.59 -14.46
CA GLU A 163 -23.70 -14.81 -13.61
C GLU A 163 -22.92 -13.75 -14.40
N LEU A 164 -22.92 -13.86 -15.73
CA LEU A 164 -22.28 -12.89 -16.62
C LEU A 164 -23.15 -11.65 -16.91
N ARG A 165 -24.42 -11.68 -16.51
CA ARG A 165 -25.31 -10.51 -16.71
C ARG A 165 -24.92 -9.40 -15.73
N PRO A 166 -24.77 -8.16 -16.22
CA PRO A 166 -24.58 -7.02 -15.34
C PRO A 166 -25.79 -6.88 -14.39
N GLU A 167 -25.54 -6.49 -13.16
CA GLU A 167 -26.62 -6.13 -12.24
C GLU A 167 -27.39 -4.97 -12.84
N PRO A 168 -28.73 -4.99 -12.80
CA PRO A 168 -29.52 -3.83 -13.17
C PRO A 168 -29.14 -2.65 -12.31
N ALA A 169 -28.88 -1.51 -12.91
CA ALA A 169 -28.60 -0.27 -12.19
C ALA A 169 -29.79 0.04 -11.28
N GLN A 170 -29.52 0.15 -9.97
CA GLN A 170 -30.48 0.62 -8.97
C GLN A 170 -30.49 2.14 -8.95
#